data_e15994eb1cd322e9c124604b34083f6b
#
_entry.id   e15994eb1cd322e9c124604b34083f6b
#
_cell.length_a   1.000
_cell.length_b   1.000
_cell.length_c   1.000
_cell.angle_alpha   90.00
_cell.angle_beta   90.00
_cell.angle_gamma   90.00
#
_symmetry.space_group_name_H-M   'P 1'
#
loop_
_entity.id
_entity.type
_entity.pdbx_description
1 polymer ?
#
loop_
_entity_poly.entity_id
_entity_poly.type
_entity_poly.pdbx_seq_one_letter_code
_entity_poly.pdbx_strand_id
1 'polypeptide(L)'
;MEEILATLKEQQTTRKIHHLPVIHHGQVFVRRASIGDVDQIYDIACSVGKTRKDSYQGFLIDDYKADPEYYKAKFKGAVFELNHFYVAERSDVLLGFLMAYTKKQWLAKNPGWIEEIHWHPEFDMKKTENFVLVDKTAIRADLTSRGIGSRLYRKLIRDVRAREVHNLFGETVVDPVPNFASLAFRKKQNYTLAGVHYERYNGKIVTDLVYHRFV
;
A
#
# COMPACT_ATOMS: atom_id res chain seq x y z
N MET A 1 -36.61 -16.91 -33.91
CA MET A 1 -36.77 -16.00 -32.75
C MET A 1 -36.60 -16.73 -31.41
N GLU A 2 -36.97 -18.00 -31.31
CA GLU A 2 -36.81 -18.82 -30.09
C GLU A 2 -35.35 -19.23 -29.81
N GLU A 3 -34.51 -19.48 -30.83
CA GLU A 3 -33.08 -19.82 -30.64
C GLU A 3 -32.25 -18.68 -30.09
N ILE A 4 -32.57 -17.43 -30.42
CA ILE A 4 -31.87 -16.26 -29.89
C ILE A 4 -32.17 -16.03 -28.41
N LEU A 5 -33.37 -16.37 -27.97
CA LEU A 5 -33.78 -16.29 -26.56
C LEU A 5 -33.19 -17.41 -25.69
N ALA A 6 -32.90 -18.57 -26.28
CA ALA A 6 -32.22 -19.68 -25.59
C ALA A 6 -30.73 -19.34 -25.33
N THR A 7 -30.03 -18.76 -26.31
CA THR A 7 -28.63 -18.36 -26.20
C THR A 7 -28.40 -17.24 -25.19
N LEU A 8 -29.38 -16.33 -25.04
CA LEU A 8 -29.32 -15.26 -24.04
C LEU A 8 -29.56 -15.74 -22.60
N LYS A 9 -30.31 -16.83 -22.43
CA LYS A 9 -30.54 -17.46 -21.12
C LYS A 9 -29.35 -18.28 -20.63
N GLU A 10 -28.58 -18.91 -21.51
CA GLU A 10 -27.37 -19.67 -21.13
C GLU A 10 -26.20 -18.76 -20.75
N GLN A 11 -26.11 -17.53 -21.26
CA GLN A 11 -25.06 -16.57 -20.88
C GLN A 11 -25.31 -15.87 -19.52
N GLN A 12 -26.47 -16.05 -18.89
CA GLN A 12 -26.75 -15.50 -17.57
C GLN A 12 -26.39 -16.43 -16.40
N THR A 13 -25.99 -17.66 -16.66
CA THR A 13 -25.69 -18.63 -15.59
C THR A 13 -24.20 -18.93 -15.56
N THR A 14 -23.37 -18.04 -15.04
CA THR A 14 -22.15 -18.33 -14.24
C THR A 14 -21.34 -17.06 -13.97
N ARG A 15 -21.96 -15.98 -13.55
CA ARG A 15 -21.22 -15.05 -12.68
C ARG A 15 -21.29 -15.62 -11.28
N LYS A 16 -20.29 -16.39 -10.87
CA LYS A 16 -19.98 -16.58 -9.45
C LYS A 16 -19.71 -15.19 -8.89
N ILE A 17 -20.73 -14.55 -8.35
CA ILE A 17 -20.60 -13.40 -7.47
C ILE A 17 -19.84 -13.97 -6.27
N HIS A 18 -18.54 -13.72 -6.18
CA HIS A 18 -17.84 -13.88 -4.93
C HIS A 18 -18.57 -12.93 -3.96
N HIS A 19 -19.42 -13.50 -3.13
CA HIS A 19 -20.03 -12.78 -2.02
C HIS A 19 -18.89 -12.29 -1.16
N LEU A 20 -18.51 -11.01 -1.31
CA LEU A 20 -17.66 -10.35 -0.36
C LEU A 20 -18.33 -10.48 1.01
N PRO A 21 -17.62 -10.90 2.05
CA PRO A 21 -18.21 -11.09 3.36
C PRO A 21 -18.88 -9.79 3.81
N VAL A 22 -20.13 -9.89 4.25
CA VAL A 22 -20.89 -8.75 4.82
C VAL A 22 -20.13 -8.27 6.06
N ILE A 23 -19.62 -7.06 6.01
CA ILE A 23 -18.86 -6.46 7.12
C ILE A 23 -19.90 -6.02 8.17
N HIS A 24 -20.11 -6.82 9.20
CA HIS A 24 -20.96 -6.49 10.33
C HIS A 24 -20.44 -5.24 11.08
N HIS A 25 -21.35 -4.53 11.79
CA HIS A 25 -21.03 -3.37 12.63
C HIS A 25 -20.13 -3.77 13.82
N GLY A 26 -18.81 -3.78 13.62
CA GLY A 26 -17.80 -4.05 14.63
C GLY A 26 -16.73 -2.96 14.67
N GLN A 27 -16.00 -2.88 15.76
CA GLN A 27 -14.87 -1.96 15.90
C GLN A 27 -13.71 -2.40 14.98
N VAL A 28 -13.04 -1.44 14.31
CA VAL A 28 -11.83 -1.71 13.54
C VAL A 28 -10.63 -1.75 14.46
N PHE A 29 -9.93 -2.88 14.48
CA PHE A 29 -8.67 -3.07 15.20
C PHE A 29 -7.47 -2.98 14.27
N VAL A 30 -6.33 -2.56 14.79
CA VAL A 30 -5.06 -2.56 14.06
C VAL A 30 -4.03 -3.33 14.87
N ARG A 31 -3.49 -4.37 14.27
CA ARG A 31 -2.46 -5.24 14.86
C ARG A 31 -1.30 -5.50 13.89
N ARG A 32 -0.26 -6.15 14.37
CA ARG A 32 0.77 -6.69 13.48
C ARG A 32 0.18 -7.77 12.58
N ALA A 33 0.70 -7.83 11.35
CA ALA A 33 0.39 -8.92 10.43
C ALA A 33 0.97 -10.25 10.94
N SER A 34 0.29 -11.32 10.65
CA SER A 34 0.68 -12.70 10.91
C SER A 34 0.69 -13.53 9.62
N ILE A 35 1.26 -14.73 9.68
CA ILE A 35 1.29 -15.63 8.51
C ILE A 35 -0.12 -16.00 8.04
N GLY A 36 -1.07 -16.13 8.95
CA GLY A 36 -2.47 -16.41 8.60
C GLY A 36 -3.17 -15.31 7.83
N ASP A 37 -2.58 -14.11 7.77
CA ASP A 37 -3.16 -12.96 7.06
C ASP A 37 -2.74 -12.90 5.57
N VAL A 38 -1.75 -13.68 5.15
CA VAL A 38 -1.09 -13.55 3.84
C VAL A 38 -2.07 -13.62 2.67
N ASP A 39 -3.03 -14.55 2.70
CA ASP A 39 -4.02 -14.68 1.63
C ASP A 39 -4.92 -13.45 1.56
N GLN A 40 -5.43 -12.95 2.68
CA GLN A 40 -6.27 -11.74 2.70
C GLN A 40 -5.46 -10.48 2.34
N ILE A 41 -4.18 -10.38 2.72
CA ILE A 41 -3.28 -9.29 2.30
C ILE A 41 -3.10 -9.33 0.78
N TYR A 42 -2.86 -10.51 0.21
CA TYR A 42 -2.75 -10.70 -1.22
C TYR A 42 -4.04 -10.30 -1.96
N ASP A 43 -5.21 -10.71 -1.46
CA ASP A 43 -6.51 -10.34 -2.04
C ASP A 43 -6.74 -8.82 -2.02
N ILE A 44 -6.34 -8.14 -0.93
CA ILE A 44 -6.39 -6.68 -0.84
C ILE A 44 -5.46 -6.06 -1.90
N ALA A 45 -4.22 -6.54 -2.01
CA ALA A 45 -3.28 -6.05 -3.01
C ALA A 45 -3.81 -6.21 -4.44
N CYS A 46 -4.41 -7.37 -4.76
CA CYS A 46 -5.08 -7.60 -6.04
C CYS A 46 -6.26 -6.65 -6.29
N SER A 47 -7.01 -6.28 -5.24
CA SER A 47 -8.19 -5.40 -5.36
C SER A 47 -7.85 -3.97 -5.77
N VAL A 48 -6.63 -3.52 -5.46
CA VAL A 48 -6.10 -2.17 -5.78
C VAL A 48 -4.88 -2.23 -6.70
N GLY A 49 -4.64 -3.38 -7.34
CA GLY A 49 -3.51 -3.59 -8.25
C GLY A 49 -3.79 -3.12 -9.68
N LYS A 50 -2.83 -3.41 -10.55
CA LYS A 50 -2.58 -2.84 -11.88
C LYS A 50 -3.72 -2.91 -12.91
N THR A 51 -4.63 -3.84 -12.85
CA THR A 51 -5.59 -4.12 -13.95
C THR A 51 -6.60 -3.00 -14.22
N ARG A 52 -6.83 -2.11 -13.25
CA ARG A 52 -7.58 -0.86 -13.42
C ARG A 52 -7.03 0.17 -12.45
N LYS A 53 -5.90 0.79 -12.79
CA LYS A 53 -5.34 1.88 -12.00
C LYS A 53 -6.32 3.05 -12.00
N ASP A 54 -7.09 3.16 -10.94
CA ASP A 54 -7.91 4.33 -10.69
C ASP A 54 -7.09 5.31 -9.85
N SER A 55 -6.65 6.39 -10.46
CA SER A 55 -5.87 7.45 -9.81
C SER A 55 -6.57 8.06 -8.59
N TYR A 56 -7.89 8.10 -8.58
CA TYR A 56 -8.68 8.72 -7.51
C TYR A 56 -9.03 7.74 -6.38
N GLN A 57 -9.10 6.45 -6.67
CA GLN A 57 -9.27 5.42 -5.63
C GLN A 57 -7.94 4.95 -5.04
N GLY A 58 -6.85 5.18 -5.77
CA GLY A 58 -5.51 4.74 -5.44
C GLY A 58 -5.20 3.34 -5.95
N PHE A 59 -3.91 3.07 -6.15
CA PHE A 59 -3.45 1.79 -6.68
C PHE A 59 -2.06 1.43 -6.15
N LEU A 60 -1.74 0.14 -6.20
CA LEU A 60 -0.38 -0.38 -6.11
C LEU A 60 0.17 -0.64 -7.52
N ILE A 61 1.48 -0.43 -7.73
CA ILE A 61 2.09 -0.50 -9.07
C ILE A 61 2.31 -1.94 -9.55
N ASP A 62 2.48 -2.88 -8.62
CA ASP A 62 2.75 -4.29 -8.92
C ASP A 62 1.55 -4.99 -9.59
N ASP A 63 1.84 -5.95 -10.46
CA ASP A 63 0.84 -6.85 -11.05
C ASP A 63 0.74 -8.14 -10.22
N TYR A 64 0.03 -8.07 -9.10
CA TYR A 64 -0.08 -9.19 -8.16
C TYR A 64 -0.69 -10.45 -8.79
N LYS A 65 -1.50 -10.31 -9.84
CA LYS A 65 -2.15 -11.44 -10.52
C LYS A 65 -1.23 -12.15 -11.51
N ALA A 66 -0.13 -11.54 -11.92
CA ALA A 66 0.81 -12.13 -12.85
C ALA A 66 1.54 -13.35 -12.26
N ASP A 67 1.84 -13.31 -10.96
CA ASP A 67 2.49 -14.42 -10.24
C ASP A 67 2.02 -14.47 -8.79
N PRO A 68 0.88 -15.13 -8.52
CA PRO A 68 0.30 -15.22 -7.18
C PRO A 68 1.23 -15.81 -6.13
N GLU A 69 1.93 -16.89 -6.47
CA GLU A 69 2.80 -17.61 -5.52
C GLU A 69 4.01 -16.76 -5.14
N TYR A 70 4.62 -16.07 -6.10
CA TYR A 70 5.71 -15.14 -5.85
C TYR A 70 5.30 -14.02 -4.88
N TYR A 71 4.15 -13.38 -5.13
CA TYR A 71 3.71 -12.28 -4.27
C TYR A 71 3.26 -12.75 -2.88
N LYS A 72 2.61 -13.90 -2.77
CA LYS A 72 2.30 -14.50 -1.46
C LYS A 72 3.58 -14.83 -0.68
N ALA A 73 4.58 -15.41 -1.35
CA ALA A 73 5.88 -15.66 -0.74
C ALA A 73 6.56 -14.36 -0.27
N LYS A 74 6.50 -13.27 -1.07
CA LYS A 74 7.00 -11.94 -0.66
C LYS A 74 6.28 -11.41 0.59
N PHE A 75 4.95 -11.48 0.64
CA PHE A 75 4.20 -11.07 1.83
C PHE A 75 4.52 -11.92 3.04
N LYS A 76 4.67 -13.24 2.85
CA LYS A 76 5.09 -14.17 3.92
C LYS A 76 6.46 -13.77 4.46
N GLY A 77 7.45 -13.55 3.60
CA GLY A 77 8.78 -13.05 4.00
C GLY A 77 8.69 -11.73 4.76
N ALA A 78 7.91 -10.77 4.25
CA ALA A 78 7.72 -9.48 4.89
C ALA A 78 7.10 -9.57 6.30
N VAL A 79 6.19 -10.52 6.56
CA VAL A 79 5.62 -10.76 7.89
C VAL A 79 6.71 -11.12 8.90
N PHE A 80 7.70 -11.92 8.50
CA PHE A 80 8.81 -12.30 9.37
C PHE A 80 9.86 -11.20 9.51
N GLU A 81 10.20 -10.55 8.40
CA GLU A 81 11.33 -9.62 8.35
C GLU A 81 11.00 -8.22 8.89
N LEU A 82 9.79 -7.70 8.61
CA LEU A 82 9.50 -6.30 8.86
C LEU A 82 9.11 -6.03 10.30
N ASN A 83 9.71 -5.00 10.87
CA ASN A 83 9.32 -4.50 12.18
C ASN A 83 7.93 -3.84 12.18
N HIS A 84 7.53 -3.30 11.01
CA HIS A 84 6.32 -2.50 10.83
C HIS A 84 5.47 -3.03 9.68
N PHE A 85 4.81 -4.16 9.92
CA PHE A 85 3.78 -4.67 9.03
C PHE A 85 2.47 -4.81 9.81
N TYR A 86 1.48 -4.01 9.45
CA TYR A 86 0.21 -3.92 10.17
C TYR A 86 -0.96 -4.24 9.27
N VAL A 87 -1.99 -4.83 9.86
CA VAL A 87 -3.29 -5.05 9.25
C VAL A 87 -4.37 -4.35 10.05
N ALA A 88 -5.38 -3.86 9.36
CA ALA A 88 -6.63 -3.36 9.96
C ALA A 88 -7.71 -4.41 9.71
N GLU A 89 -8.36 -4.88 10.77
CA GLU A 89 -9.37 -5.93 10.69
C GLU A 89 -10.67 -5.55 11.40
N ARG A 90 -11.74 -6.22 11.01
CA ARG A 90 -13.05 -6.20 11.65
C ARG A 90 -13.68 -7.58 11.50
N SER A 91 -14.01 -8.23 12.63
CA SER A 91 -14.64 -9.56 12.64
C SER A 91 -13.93 -10.56 11.72
N ASP A 92 -12.60 -10.70 11.93
CA ASP A 92 -11.69 -11.62 11.20
C ASP A 92 -11.53 -11.32 9.69
N VAL A 93 -12.09 -10.21 9.21
CA VAL A 93 -11.93 -9.75 7.83
C VAL A 93 -10.94 -8.60 7.78
N LEU A 94 -9.90 -8.74 6.97
CA LEU A 94 -8.93 -7.66 6.75
C LEU A 94 -9.53 -6.58 5.85
N LEU A 95 -9.34 -5.34 6.25
CA LEU A 95 -9.83 -4.14 5.58
C LEU A 95 -8.73 -3.40 4.84
N GLY A 96 -7.48 -3.62 5.24
CA GLY A 96 -6.31 -2.99 4.67
C GLY A 96 -5.03 -3.39 5.40
N PHE A 97 -3.90 -3.03 4.81
CA PHE A 97 -2.58 -3.25 5.39
C PHE A 97 -1.65 -2.07 5.17
N LEU A 98 -0.57 -2.02 5.97
CA LEU A 98 0.54 -1.08 5.84
C LEU A 98 1.85 -1.82 6.05
N MET A 99 2.77 -1.69 5.09
CA MET A 99 4.14 -2.17 5.16
C MET A 99 5.10 -1.00 5.25
N ALA A 100 6.00 -1.03 6.22
CA ALA A 100 7.04 -0.02 6.37
C ALA A 100 8.36 -0.67 6.81
N TYR A 101 9.45 -0.09 6.34
CA TYR A 101 10.81 -0.55 6.52
C TYR A 101 11.57 0.42 7.42
N THR A 102 12.36 -0.08 8.36
CA THR A 102 13.39 0.75 8.99
C THR A 102 14.44 1.14 7.94
N LYS A 103 15.21 2.21 8.19
CA LYS A 103 16.32 2.61 7.30
C LYS A 103 17.21 1.42 6.93
N LYS A 104 17.64 0.64 7.92
CA LYS A 104 18.50 -0.53 7.70
C LYS A 104 17.85 -1.55 6.76
N GLN A 105 16.57 -1.87 6.97
CA GLN A 105 15.83 -2.83 6.13
C GLN A 105 15.63 -2.31 4.70
N TRP A 106 15.36 -0.99 4.56
CA TRP A 106 15.16 -0.36 3.25
C TRP A 106 16.46 -0.32 2.44
N LEU A 107 17.52 0.21 3.02
CA LEU A 107 18.81 0.34 2.34
C LEU A 107 19.50 -1.00 2.06
N ALA A 108 19.18 -2.06 2.80
CA ALA A 108 19.66 -3.40 2.47
C ALA A 108 19.11 -3.92 1.12
N LYS A 109 17.95 -3.43 0.71
CA LYS A 109 17.28 -3.79 -0.57
C LYS A 109 17.45 -2.71 -1.65
N ASN A 110 17.67 -1.47 -1.23
CA ASN A 110 17.77 -0.28 -2.09
C ASN A 110 18.96 0.59 -1.65
N PRO A 111 20.22 0.12 -1.84
CA PRO A 111 21.40 0.77 -1.25
C PRO A 111 21.65 2.18 -1.78
N GLY A 112 21.24 2.50 -3.02
CA GLY A 112 21.39 3.82 -3.64
C GLY A 112 20.24 4.79 -3.38
N TRP A 113 19.21 4.39 -2.65
CA TRP A 113 17.96 5.16 -2.55
C TRP A 113 18.16 6.62 -2.10
N ILE A 114 19.08 6.88 -1.14
CA ILE A 114 19.31 8.26 -0.66
C ILE A 114 19.99 9.11 -1.73
N GLU A 115 20.96 8.52 -2.45
CA GLU A 115 21.77 9.17 -3.46
C GLU A 115 21.01 9.41 -4.78
N GLU A 116 20.03 8.56 -5.09
CA GLU A 116 19.23 8.61 -6.31
C GLU A 116 18.09 9.65 -6.25
N ILE A 117 17.75 10.13 -5.05
CA ILE A 117 16.72 11.15 -4.89
C ILE A 117 17.26 12.54 -5.19
N HIS A 118 16.52 13.27 -6.03
CA HIS A 118 16.70 14.71 -6.22
C HIS A 118 16.02 15.44 -5.08
N TRP A 119 16.75 15.66 -3.98
CA TRP A 119 16.22 16.31 -2.79
C TRP A 119 15.84 17.78 -3.02
N HIS A 120 14.77 18.21 -2.38
CA HIS A 120 14.42 19.64 -2.36
C HIS A 120 15.56 20.44 -1.72
N PRO A 121 15.97 21.61 -2.30
CA PRO A 121 17.14 22.37 -1.80
C PRO A 121 17.09 22.73 -0.32
N GLU A 122 15.89 22.92 0.24
CA GLU A 122 15.70 23.24 1.66
C GLU A 122 15.51 22.01 2.55
N PHE A 123 15.64 20.81 1.99
CA PHE A 123 15.46 19.59 2.78
C PHE A 123 16.67 19.32 3.66
N ASP A 124 16.44 19.20 4.97
CA ASP A 124 17.51 18.87 5.92
C ASP A 124 17.86 17.38 5.84
N MET A 125 19.03 17.07 5.26
CA MET A 125 19.54 15.72 5.06
C MET A 125 19.75 14.93 6.36
N LYS A 126 19.89 15.58 7.52
CA LYS A 126 19.95 14.90 8.83
C LYS A 126 18.73 14.04 9.10
N LYS A 127 17.59 14.38 8.50
CA LYS A 127 16.35 13.59 8.61
C LYS A 127 16.48 12.20 7.98
N THR A 128 17.47 11.97 7.11
CA THR A 128 17.76 10.65 6.53
C THR A 128 18.67 9.79 7.43
N GLU A 129 19.17 10.29 8.56
CA GLU A 129 20.05 9.52 9.45
C GLU A 129 19.32 8.37 10.15
N ASN A 130 18.07 8.61 10.57
CA ASN A 130 17.21 7.60 11.19
C ASN A 130 15.77 7.80 10.77
N PHE A 131 15.22 6.84 10.03
CA PHE A 131 13.86 6.93 9.50
C PHE A 131 13.17 5.57 9.36
N VAL A 132 11.87 5.64 9.15
CA VAL A 132 11.04 4.54 8.64
C VAL A 132 10.42 4.98 7.30
N LEU A 133 10.50 4.13 6.28
CA LEU A 133 9.86 4.35 4.99
C LEU A 133 8.59 3.50 4.89
N VAL A 134 7.48 4.16 4.58
CA VAL A 134 6.21 3.49 4.28
C VAL A 134 6.18 3.15 2.79
N ASP A 135 6.41 1.87 2.49
CA ASP A 135 6.43 1.34 1.12
C ASP A 135 5.01 1.15 0.58
N LYS A 136 4.18 0.39 1.29
CA LYS A 136 2.84 0.08 0.79
C LYS A 136 1.77 0.36 1.85
N THR A 137 0.70 1.01 1.43
CA THR A 137 -0.54 1.10 2.20
C THR A 137 -1.69 0.82 1.25
N ALA A 138 -2.40 -0.26 1.50
CA ALA A 138 -3.55 -0.66 0.69
C ALA A 138 -4.79 -0.86 1.57
N ILE A 139 -5.91 -0.35 1.08
CA ILE A 139 -7.23 -0.53 1.67
C ILE A 139 -8.08 -1.23 0.62
N ARG A 140 -8.90 -2.18 1.02
CA ARG A 140 -9.86 -2.81 0.12
C ARG A 140 -10.58 -1.75 -0.71
N ALA A 141 -10.69 -1.97 -2.02
CA ALA A 141 -11.21 -0.99 -2.97
C ALA A 141 -12.62 -0.46 -2.60
N ASP A 142 -13.47 -1.32 -2.02
CA ASP A 142 -14.83 -1.00 -1.58
C ASP A 142 -14.89 -0.21 -0.26
N LEU A 143 -13.75 0.00 0.42
CA LEU A 143 -13.66 0.61 1.76
C LEU A 143 -12.79 1.86 1.80
N THR A 144 -12.42 2.41 0.66
CA THR A 144 -11.62 3.64 0.61
C THR A 144 -12.36 4.82 1.28
N SER A 145 -11.60 5.82 1.73
CA SER A 145 -12.12 7.04 2.40
C SER A 145 -12.83 6.85 3.76
N ARG A 146 -12.85 5.64 4.33
CA ARG A 146 -13.46 5.35 5.65
C ARG A 146 -12.50 5.48 6.84
N GLY A 147 -11.34 6.11 6.65
CA GLY A 147 -10.38 6.38 7.73
C GLY A 147 -9.51 5.19 8.14
N ILE A 148 -9.58 4.04 7.45
CA ILE A 148 -8.80 2.82 7.76
C ILE A 148 -7.30 3.11 7.64
N GLY A 149 -6.86 3.75 6.54
CA GLY A 149 -5.47 4.15 6.36
C GLY A 149 -4.95 5.02 7.51
N SER A 150 -5.74 5.98 7.98
CA SER A 150 -5.35 6.83 9.12
C SER A 150 -5.21 6.04 10.43
N ARG A 151 -5.96 4.94 10.62
CA ARG A 151 -5.80 4.05 11.78
C ARG A 151 -4.50 3.26 11.70
N LEU A 152 -4.15 2.73 10.52
CA LEU A 152 -2.88 2.04 10.27
C LEU A 152 -1.69 2.98 10.54
N TYR A 153 -1.73 4.22 10.01
CA TYR A 153 -0.70 5.23 10.26
C TYR A 153 -0.58 5.63 11.73
N ARG A 154 -1.69 5.74 12.43
CA ARG A 154 -1.67 6.05 13.87
C ARG A 154 -0.98 4.96 14.69
N LYS A 155 -1.16 3.69 14.31
CA LYS A 155 -0.44 2.57 14.93
C LYS A 155 1.05 2.64 14.62
N LEU A 156 1.43 2.86 13.34
CA LEU A 156 2.83 3.02 12.93
C LEU A 156 3.50 4.16 13.71
N ILE A 157 2.89 5.36 13.71
CA ILE A 157 3.45 6.55 14.38
C ILE A 157 3.69 6.28 15.87
N ARG A 158 2.75 5.65 16.56
CA ARG A 158 2.92 5.29 17.96
C ARG A 158 4.11 4.37 18.17
N ASP A 159 4.26 3.36 17.31
CA ASP A 159 5.29 2.34 17.45
C ASP A 159 6.69 2.86 17.08
N VAL A 160 6.81 3.76 16.10
CA VAL A 160 8.10 4.36 15.73
C VAL A 160 8.55 5.39 16.77
N ARG A 161 7.64 6.20 17.30
CA ARG A 161 7.94 7.13 18.42
C ARG A 161 8.45 6.40 19.66
N ALA A 162 7.85 5.26 19.99
CA ALA A 162 8.30 4.43 21.12
C ALA A 162 9.72 3.86 20.91
N ARG A 163 10.27 3.99 19.71
CA ARG A 163 11.64 3.58 19.33
C ARG A 163 12.53 4.78 18.97
N GLU A 164 12.11 5.98 19.34
CA GLU A 164 12.82 7.24 19.08
C GLU A 164 13.10 7.50 17.59
N VAL A 165 12.25 6.98 16.70
CA VAL A 165 12.28 7.29 15.27
C VAL A 165 11.23 8.34 14.98
N HIS A 166 11.68 9.51 14.49
CA HIS A 166 10.82 10.67 14.29
C HIS A 166 10.60 11.02 12.82
N ASN A 167 11.32 10.38 11.90
CA ASN A 167 11.23 10.67 10.48
C ASN A 167 10.52 9.54 9.74
N LEU A 168 9.40 9.86 9.11
CA LEU A 168 8.69 8.97 8.20
C LEU A 168 8.85 9.45 6.77
N PHE A 169 9.25 8.55 5.89
CA PHE A 169 9.24 8.77 4.44
C PHE A 169 8.18 7.93 3.77
N GLY A 170 7.84 8.31 2.55
CA GLY A 170 7.00 7.51 1.67
C GLY A 170 6.96 8.12 0.29
N GLU A 171 6.90 7.28 -0.71
CA GLU A 171 6.88 7.63 -2.12
C GLU A 171 5.47 7.58 -2.68
N THR A 172 5.23 8.37 -3.71
CA THR A 172 3.93 8.37 -4.41
C THR A 172 4.17 8.59 -5.89
N VAL A 173 3.79 7.60 -6.69
CA VAL A 173 3.88 7.63 -8.16
C VAL A 173 3.08 8.79 -8.72
N VAL A 174 3.71 9.56 -9.63
CA VAL A 174 3.06 10.64 -10.37
C VAL A 174 3.16 10.48 -11.88
N ASP A 175 4.09 9.67 -12.37
CA ASP A 175 4.24 9.34 -13.80
C ASP A 175 4.56 7.84 -13.94
N PRO A 176 4.02 7.13 -14.94
CA PRO A 176 3.14 7.58 -16.04
C PRO A 176 1.67 7.77 -15.66
N VAL A 177 1.23 7.34 -14.49
CA VAL A 177 -0.16 7.51 -14.03
C VAL A 177 -0.13 8.03 -12.59
N PRO A 178 -0.62 9.25 -12.33
CA PRO A 178 -0.56 9.83 -11.00
C PRO A 178 -1.51 9.13 -10.03
N ASN A 179 -1.03 8.87 -8.81
CA ASN A 179 -1.84 8.30 -7.73
C ASN A 179 -2.42 9.43 -6.85
N PHE A 180 -3.49 10.08 -7.33
CA PHE A 180 -4.11 11.23 -6.65
C PHE A 180 -4.64 10.89 -5.25
N ALA A 181 -5.14 9.66 -5.06
CA ALA A 181 -5.58 9.22 -3.73
C ALA A 181 -4.42 9.19 -2.73
N SER A 182 -3.24 8.70 -3.16
CA SER A 182 -2.03 8.73 -2.34
C SER A 182 -1.57 10.17 -2.05
N LEU A 183 -1.57 11.06 -3.05
CA LEU A 183 -1.22 12.47 -2.86
C LEU A 183 -2.15 13.15 -1.85
N ALA A 184 -3.47 12.97 -2.00
CA ALA A 184 -4.46 13.50 -1.06
C ALA A 184 -4.26 12.92 0.35
N PHE A 185 -3.90 11.64 0.45
CA PHE A 185 -3.62 11.00 1.72
C PHE A 185 -2.34 11.55 2.37
N ARG A 186 -1.24 11.77 1.61
CA ARG A 186 -0.02 12.41 2.12
C ARG A 186 -0.34 13.78 2.71
N LYS A 187 -1.10 14.63 1.99
CA LYS A 187 -1.55 15.93 2.50
C LYS A 187 -2.33 15.78 3.80
N LYS A 188 -3.32 14.86 3.85
CA LYS A 188 -4.13 14.59 5.06
C LYS A 188 -3.28 14.12 6.24
N GLN A 189 -2.18 13.44 5.99
CA GLN A 189 -1.25 12.95 7.01
C GLN A 189 -0.14 13.96 7.35
N ASN A 190 -0.21 15.21 6.89
CA ASN A 190 0.76 16.29 7.12
C ASN A 190 2.19 15.93 6.67
N TYR A 191 2.30 15.27 5.53
CA TYR A 191 3.59 15.10 4.87
C TYR A 191 3.94 16.35 4.06
N THR A 192 5.23 16.66 3.99
CA THR A 192 5.82 17.68 3.12
C THR A 192 6.61 17.02 2.00
N LEU A 193 6.65 17.64 0.83
CA LEU A 193 7.49 17.19 -0.27
C LEU A 193 8.97 17.33 0.14
N ALA A 194 9.73 16.27 -0.04
CA ALA A 194 11.15 16.21 0.29
C ALA A 194 12.04 16.08 -0.94
N GLY A 195 11.54 15.51 -2.03
CA GLY A 195 12.31 15.33 -3.25
C GLY A 195 11.53 14.60 -4.34
N VAL A 196 12.24 14.27 -5.42
CA VAL A 196 11.75 13.51 -6.57
C VAL A 196 12.70 12.35 -6.82
N HIS A 197 12.13 11.17 -7.06
CA HIS A 197 12.86 9.97 -7.39
C HIS A 197 12.45 9.46 -8.78
N TYR A 198 13.45 9.13 -9.61
CA TYR A 198 13.25 8.51 -10.92
C TYR A 198 13.77 7.08 -10.85
N GLU A 199 12.88 6.11 -10.89
CA GLU A 199 13.27 4.71 -10.82
C GLU A 199 12.95 3.95 -12.11
N ARG A 200 13.70 2.87 -12.38
CA ARG A 200 13.37 1.91 -13.44
C ARG A 200 12.49 0.81 -12.87
N TYR A 201 11.25 0.77 -13.34
CA TYR A 201 10.30 -0.26 -12.97
C TYR A 201 9.77 -0.98 -14.23
N ASN A 202 10.01 -2.29 -14.33
CA ASN A 202 9.62 -3.11 -15.48
C ASN A 202 10.03 -2.48 -16.84
N GLY A 203 11.26 -1.99 -16.95
CA GLY A 203 11.81 -1.39 -18.16
C GLY A 203 11.32 0.01 -18.50
N LYS A 204 10.47 0.61 -17.66
CA LYS A 204 9.98 1.98 -17.80
C LYS A 204 10.56 2.87 -16.69
N ILE A 205 10.67 4.16 -16.98
CA ILE A 205 10.96 5.13 -15.94
C ILE A 205 9.63 5.47 -15.24
N VAL A 206 9.65 5.44 -13.93
CA VAL A 206 8.57 5.87 -13.06
C VAL A 206 9.06 7.08 -12.28
N THR A 207 8.22 8.06 -12.09
CA THR A 207 8.53 9.24 -11.27
C THR A 207 7.73 9.19 -9.99
N ASP A 208 8.43 9.24 -8.87
CA ASP A 208 7.86 9.28 -7.54
C ASP A 208 8.14 10.62 -6.86
N LEU A 209 7.13 11.17 -6.19
CA LEU A 209 7.34 12.23 -5.23
C LEU A 209 7.70 11.61 -3.88
N VAL A 210 8.84 12.01 -3.35
CA VAL A 210 9.32 11.61 -2.03
C VAL A 210 8.79 12.57 -0.98
N TYR A 211 8.06 12.05 -0.03
CA TYR A 211 7.45 12.80 1.04
C TYR A 211 8.08 12.48 2.39
N HIS A 212 8.21 13.50 3.22
CA HIS A 212 8.70 13.40 4.59
C HIS A 212 7.64 13.91 5.58
N ARG A 213 7.57 13.26 6.73
CA ARG A 213 6.78 13.70 7.89
C ARG A 213 7.61 13.52 9.16
N PHE A 214 7.67 14.59 9.97
CA PHE A 214 8.16 14.50 11.34
C PHE A 214 7.04 14.03 12.27
N VAL A 215 7.32 13.06 13.18
CA VAL A 215 6.33 12.44 14.07
C VAL A 215 6.78 12.39 15.54
#